data_00031eabb3f37e7ebbbf2902a032c569
#
_entry.id   00031eabb3f37e7ebbbf2902a032c569
#
_cell.length_a   1.000
_cell.length_b   1.000
_cell.length_c   1.000
_cell.angle_alpha   90.00
_cell.angle_beta   90.00
_cell.angle_gamma   90.00
#
_symmetry.space_group_name_H-M   'P 1'
#
loop_
_entity.id
_entity.type
_entity.pdbx_description
1 polymer ?
#
loop_
_entity_poly.entity_id
_entity_poly.type
_entity_poly.pdbx_seq_one_letter_code
_entity_poly.pdbx_strand_id
1 'polypeptide(L)' 'MNQVSSVNVEISVVLGRSVIPMHQLLRMGRGAVIELDSHQDDPVTILANDKAVAKGEIQIQGDKIAVSVVDLLKGY' A
#
# COMPACT_ATOMS: atom_id res chain seq x y z
N MET A 1 -30.13 10.81 -2.25
CA MET A 1 -29.63 10.89 -2.04
C MET A 1 -28.59 10.79 -1.58
N ASN A 2 -27.96 10.60 -1.80
CA ASN A 2 -27.03 10.31 -1.12
C ASN A 2 -25.81 10.92 -1.48
N GLN A 3 -25.38 11.90 -0.76
CA GLN A 3 -24.19 12.62 -1.03
C GLN A 3 -22.96 11.81 -0.78
N VAL A 4 -23.04 10.78 0.03
CA VAL A 4 -21.92 9.91 0.36
C VAL A 4 -21.39 9.23 -0.89
N SER A 5 -22.27 8.88 -1.83
CA SER A 5 -21.83 8.17 -3.01
C SER A 5 -21.03 9.03 -3.98
N SER A 6 -21.02 10.35 -3.78
CA SER A 6 -20.24 11.24 -4.64
C SER A 6 -18.93 11.68 -4.01
N VAL A 7 -18.61 11.20 -2.80
CA VAL A 7 -17.37 11.55 -2.12
C VAL A 7 -16.29 10.56 -2.53
N ASN A 8 -15.17 11.08 -2.99
CA ASN A 8 -14.04 10.27 -3.40
C ASN A 8 -13.10 10.03 -2.24
N VAL A 9 -12.50 8.86 -2.21
CA VAL A 9 -11.55 8.48 -1.17
C VAL A 9 -10.27 8.07 -1.83
N GLU A 10 -9.16 8.54 -1.30
CA GLU A 10 -7.86 8.15 -1.82
C GLU A 10 -7.44 6.83 -1.20
N ILE A 11 -7.15 5.86 -2.04
CA ILE A 11 -6.73 4.54 -1.61
C ILE A 11 -5.23 4.41 -1.83
N SER A 12 -4.52 3.99 -0.80
CA SER A 12 -3.10 3.71 -0.86
C SER A 12 -2.85 2.29 -0.39
N VAL A 13 -1.78 1.69 -0.90
CA VAL A 13 -1.43 0.33 -0.53
C VAL A 13 0.00 0.33 -0.02
N VAL A 14 0.20 -0.16 1.20
CA VAL A 14 1.53 -0.24 1.80
C VAL A 14 2.07 -1.65 1.56
N LEU A 15 3.15 -1.74 0.79
CA LEU A 15 3.75 -3.02 0.45
C LEU A 15 4.68 -3.52 1.54
N GLY A 16 5.32 -2.61 2.26
CA GLY A 16 6.28 -2.97 3.30
C GLY A 16 6.99 -1.73 3.78
N ARG A 17 7.95 -1.92 4.67
CA ARG A 17 8.68 -0.81 5.28
C ARG A 17 10.16 -1.13 5.33
N SER A 18 10.96 -0.07 5.43
CA SER A 18 12.39 -0.19 5.62
C SER A 18 12.86 1.01 6.42
N VAL A 19 13.85 0.81 7.25
CA VAL A 19 14.44 1.90 8.03
C VAL A 19 15.85 2.11 7.51
N ILE A 20 16.11 3.31 6.99
CA ILE A 20 17.38 3.64 6.36
C ILE A 20 17.88 4.96 6.93
N PRO A 21 19.18 5.06 7.29
CA PRO A 21 19.72 6.36 7.71
C PRO A 21 19.59 7.39 6.59
N MET A 22 19.29 8.62 6.98
CA MET A 22 19.06 9.67 6.00
C MET A 22 20.27 9.88 5.09
N HIS A 23 21.49 9.83 5.65
CA HIS A 23 22.67 10.07 4.83
C HIS A 23 22.85 8.97 3.78
N GLN A 24 22.41 7.75 4.06
CA GLN A 24 22.47 6.68 3.08
C GLN A 24 21.43 6.90 1.99
N LEU A 25 20.23 7.31 2.38
CA LEU A 25 19.17 7.59 1.42
C LEU A 25 19.59 8.67 0.43
N LEU A 26 20.25 9.73 0.92
CA LEU A 26 20.67 10.83 0.08
C LEU A 26 21.79 10.46 -0.89
N ARG A 27 22.47 9.35 -0.66
CA ARG A 27 23.53 8.89 -1.55
C ARG A 27 23.04 7.95 -2.63
N MET A 28 21.79 7.51 -2.54
CA MET A 28 21.26 6.59 -3.54
C MET A 28 21.02 7.29 -4.85
N GLY A 29 21.36 6.62 -5.93
CA GLY A 29 21.15 7.15 -7.26
C GLY A 29 20.10 6.34 -7.99
N ARG A 30 19.94 6.68 -9.27
CA ARG A 30 19.00 5.97 -10.11
C ARG A 30 19.38 4.50 -10.16
N GLY A 31 18.39 3.62 -10.04
CA GLY A 31 18.60 2.19 -10.07
C GLY A 31 18.89 1.57 -8.72
N ALA A 32 19.00 2.38 -7.66
CA ALA A 32 19.17 1.83 -6.33
C ALA A 32 17.98 1.01 -5.93
N VAL A 33 18.19 -0.02 -5.10
CA VAL A 33 17.14 -0.92 -4.67
C VAL A 33 17.02 -0.81 -3.15
N ILE A 34 15.79 -0.62 -2.68
CA ILE A 34 15.48 -0.62 -1.26
C ILE A 34 14.71 -1.87 -0.95
N GLU A 35 15.25 -2.70 -0.09
CA GLU A 35 14.61 -3.94 0.32
C GLU A 35 13.62 -3.64 1.42
N LEU A 36 12.42 -4.17 1.30
CA LEU A 36 11.38 -3.99 2.29
C LEU A 36 11.33 -5.19 3.23
N ASP A 37 10.71 -5.00 4.39
CA ASP A 37 10.64 -6.03 5.41
C ASP A 37 9.59 -7.09 5.14
N SER A 38 8.88 -7.01 4.02
CA SER A 38 7.81 -7.94 3.68
C SER A 38 8.27 -8.92 2.61
N HIS A 39 7.67 -10.10 2.61
CA HIS A 39 7.87 -11.08 1.55
C HIS A 39 6.77 -10.89 0.50
N GLN A 40 7.03 -11.39 -0.71
CA GLN A 40 6.10 -11.12 -1.81
C GLN A 40 4.72 -11.71 -1.60
N ASP A 41 4.60 -12.73 -0.75
CA ASP A 41 3.30 -13.37 -0.49
C ASP A 41 2.59 -12.79 0.73
N ASP A 42 3.19 -11.82 1.40
CA ASP A 42 2.57 -11.23 2.58
C ASP A 42 1.37 -10.38 2.18
N PRO A 43 0.33 -10.35 3.02
CA PRO A 43 -0.77 -9.42 2.78
C PRO A 43 -0.29 -7.99 2.87
N VAL A 44 -0.88 -7.12 2.07
CA VAL A 44 -0.56 -5.69 2.10
C VAL A 44 -1.64 -4.95 2.86
N THR A 45 -1.29 -3.78 3.39
CA THR A 45 -2.24 -2.95 4.11
C THR A 45 -2.85 -1.93 3.16
N ILE A 46 -4.16 -1.84 3.17
CA ILE A 46 -4.91 -0.89 2.34
C ILE A 46 -5.34 0.27 3.24
N LEU A 47 -5.01 1.48 2.80
CA LEU A 47 -5.35 2.70 3.52
C LEU A 47 -6.40 3.48 2.75
N ALA A 48 -7.33 4.06 3.47
CA ALA A 48 -8.28 5.02 2.92
C ALA A 48 -8.00 6.35 3.62
N ASN A 49 -7.58 7.35 2.86
CA ASN A 49 -7.19 8.66 3.40
C ASN A 49 -6.21 8.51 4.57
N ASP A 50 -5.19 7.66 4.34
CA ASP A 50 -4.11 7.43 5.31
C ASP A 50 -4.51 6.66 6.56
N LYS A 51 -5.71 6.08 6.56
CA LYS A 51 -6.16 5.27 7.68
C LYS A 51 -6.28 3.82 7.22
N ALA A 52 -5.66 2.89 7.94
CA ALA A 52 -5.71 1.48 7.57
C ALA A 52 -7.13 0.95 7.70
N VAL A 53 -7.64 0.37 6.63
CA VAL A 53 -9.02 -0.12 6.60
C VAL A 53 -9.12 -1.59 6.22
N ALA A 54 -8.10 -2.16 5.60
CA ALA A 54 -8.19 -3.52 5.11
C ALA A 54 -6.83 -4.13 4.89
N LYS A 55 -6.81 -5.44 4.69
CA LYS A 55 -5.66 -6.19 4.20
C LYS A 55 -6.00 -6.75 2.83
N GLY A 56 -5.01 -6.91 2.00
CA GLY A 56 -5.25 -7.41 0.66
C GLY A 56 -4.07 -8.14 0.07
N GLU A 57 -4.26 -8.59 -1.15
CA GLU A 57 -3.21 -9.27 -1.92
C GLU A 57 -3.05 -8.57 -3.25
N ILE A 58 -1.81 -8.42 -3.67
CA ILE A 58 -1.50 -7.77 -4.93
C ILE A 58 -1.79 -8.75 -6.07
N GLN A 59 -2.41 -8.26 -7.11
CA GLN A 59 -2.70 -9.04 -8.31
C GLN A 59 -2.27 -8.25 -9.54
N ILE A 60 -1.89 -8.97 -10.58
CA ILE A 60 -1.58 -8.36 -11.86
C ILE A 60 -2.73 -8.68 -12.81
N GLN A 61 -3.33 -7.63 -13.36
CA GLN A 61 -4.44 -7.78 -14.29
C GLN A 61 -4.05 -7.09 -15.60
N GLY A 62 -3.58 -7.89 -16.57
CA GLY A 62 -3.07 -7.33 -17.80
C GLY A 62 -1.82 -6.51 -17.54
N ASP A 63 -1.88 -5.24 -17.87
CA ASP A 63 -0.77 -4.33 -17.63
C ASP A 63 -0.99 -3.46 -16.39
N LYS A 64 -1.99 -3.80 -15.57
CA LYS A 64 -2.31 -3.01 -14.38
C LYS A 64 -2.08 -3.82 -13.12
N ILE A 65 -1.78 -3.10 -12.04
CA ILE A 65 -1.65 -3.68 -10.73
C ILE A 65 -2.95 -3.44 -9.99
N ALA A 66 -3.48 -4.50 -9.39
CA ALA A 66 -4.72 -4.43 -8.63
C ALA A 66 -4.49 -5.01 -7.25
N VAL A 67 -5.39 -4.75 -6.32
CA VAL A 67 -5.34 -5.32 -5.00
C VAL A 67 -6.68 -5.97 -4.69
N SER A 68 -6.64 -7.19 -4.18
CA SER A 68 -7.83 -7.93 -3.80
C SER A 68 -7.98 -7.82 -2.28
N VAL A 69 -9.14 -7.38 -1.80
CA VAL A 69 -9.39 -7.25 -0.37
C VAL A 69 -9.63 -8.63 0.21
N VAL A 70 -8.86 -9.01 1.21
CA VAL A 70 -9.02 -10.31 1.84
C VAL A 70 -9.60 -10.20 3.25
N ASP A 71 -9.49 -9.03 3.88
CA ASP A 71 -10.00 -8.86 5.24
C ASP A 71 -10.20 -7.39 5.53
N LEU A 72 -11.27 -7.08 6.25
CA LEU A 72 -11.53 -5.70 6.68
C LEU A 72 -11.10 -5.55 8.13
N LEU A 73 -10.53 -4.40 8.45
CA LEU A 73 -10.09 -4.13 9.82
C LEU A 73 -11.24 -3.56 10.63
N LYS A 74 -11.31 -3.96 11.89
CA LYS A 74 -12.36 -3.48 12.77
C LYS A 74 -12.05 -2.08 13.26
N GLY A 75 -13.05 -1.37 13.73
CA GLY A 75 -12.90 -0.05 14.30
C GLY A 75 -12.85 1.06 13.29
N TYR A 76 -13.22 0.73 12.08
CA TYR A 76 -13.13 1.65 10.98
C TYR A 76 -14.49 2.19 10.55
#